data_b41673f41e1c2faed8bb6c03cc8c613c
#
_entry.id   b41673f41e1c2faed8bb6c03cc8c613c
#
_cell.length_a   1.000
_cell.length_b   1.000
_cell.length_c   1.000
_cell.angle_alpha   90.00
_cell.angle_beta   90.00
_cell.angle_gamma   90.00
#
_symmetry.space_group_name_H-M   'P 1'
#
loop_
_entity.id
_entity.type
_entity.pdbx_description
1 polymer ?
#
loop_
_entity_poly.entity_id
_entity_poly.type
_entity_poly.pdbx_seq_one_letter_code
_entity_poly.pdbx_strand_id
1 'polypeptide(L)' 'MEKEKTLYACETKDCRFLFECEEEPERCPDCGKKNIRPANAKEKAEYEQRKKEFHI' A
#
# COMPACT_ATOMS: atom_id res chain seq x y z
N MET A 1 -5.82 -21.85 3.82
CA MET A 1 -5.95 -21.10 2.59
C MET A 1 -5.49 -19.67 2.81
N GLU A 2 -4.57 -19.25 1.97
CA GLU A 2 -4.02 -17.91 2.08
C GLU A 2 -4.90 -16.93 1.32
N LYS A 3 -5.26 -15.84 1.98
CA LYS A 3 -5.98 -14.76 1.32
C LYS A 3 -4.99 -13.88 0.59
N GLU A 4 -5.32 -13.50 -0.61
CA GLU A 4 -4.48 -12.59 -1.37
C GLU A 4 -4.55 -11.19 -0.78
N LYS A 5 -3.39 -10.60 -0.59
CA LYS A 5 -3.32 -9.23 -0.11
C LYS A 5 -3.33 -8.27 -1.28
N THR A 6 -4.04 -7.18 -1.11
CA THR A 6 -4.12 -6.13 -2.12
C THR A 6 -3.28 -4.95 -1.67
N LEU A 7 -2.49 -4.41 -2.57
CA LEU A 7 -1.67 -3.24 -2.27
C LEU A 7 -2.53 -1.99 -2.35
N TYR A 8 -2.51 -1.21 -1.29
CA TYR A 8 -3.24 0.05 -1.22
C TYR A 8 -2.26 1.21 -1.09
N ALA A 9 -2.68 2.36 -1.57
CA ALA A 9 -1.87 3.57 -1.51
C ALA A 9 -2.68 4.70 -0.92
N CYS A 10 -2.02 5.50 -0.08
CA CYS A 10 -2.62 6.70 0.48
C CYS A 10 -2.44 7.85 -0.51
N GLU A 11 -3.53 8.52 -0.87
CA GLU A 11 -3.48 9.62 -1.82
C GLU A 11 -3.02 10.94 -1.22
N THR A 12 -2.87 10.99 0.07
CA THR A 12 -2.42 12.20 0.76
C THR A 12 -0.99 12.54 0.34
N LYS A 13 -0.78 13.77 -0.12
CA LYS A 13 0.52 14.20 -0.61
C LYS A 13 1.65 14.00 0.39
N ASP A 14 1.37 14.24 1.64
CA ASP A 14 2.38 14.15 2.69
C ASP A 14 2.62 12.72 3.17
N CYS A 15 1.71 11.82 2.86
CA CYS A 15 1.79 10.44 3.32
C CYS A 15 2.31 9.47 2.26
N ARG A 16 1.58 9.33 1.17
CA ARG A 16 1.92 8.42 0.06
C ARG A 16 2.39 7.04 0.52
N PHE A 17 1.78 6.57 1.57
CA PHE A 17 2.16 5.29 2.15
C PHE A 17 1.60 4.13 1.34
N LEU A 18 2.46 3.18 1.01
CA LEU A 18 2.06 1.95 0.32
C LEU A 18 2.04 0.80 1.32
N PHE A 19 0.96 0.05 1.33
CA PHE A 19 0.82 -1.07 2.26
C PHE A 19 -0.06 -2.16 1.68
N GLU A 20 0.13 -3.39 2.15
CA GLU A 20 -0.67 -4.53 1.73
C GLU A 20 -1.71 -4.85 2.80
N CYS A 21 -2.92 -5.17 2.36
CA CYS A 21 -4.00 -5.51 3.27
C CYS A 21 -4.91 -6.56 2.63
N GLU A 22 -5.39 -7.50 3.44
CA GLU A 22 -6.29 -8.55 2.95
C GLU A 22 -7.68 -8.01 2.65
N GLU A 23 -8.12 -7.04 3.44
CA GLU A 23 -9.41 -6.41 3.26
C GLU A 23 -9.24 -4.93 3.02
N GLU A 24 -10.25 -4.30 2.42
CA GLU A 24 -10.21 -2.88 2.18
C GLU A 24 -10.10 -2.12 3.50
N PRO A 25 -9.04 -1.33 3.68
CA PRO A 25 -8.86 -0.58 4.92
C PRO A 25 -9.80 0.62 5.00
N GLU A 26 -10.21 0.95 6.22
CA GLU A 26 -11.07 2.11 6.42
C GLU A 26 -10.30 3.41 6.31
N ARG A 27 -9.04 3.37 6.72
CA ARG A 27 -8.20 4.57 6.72
C ARG A 27 -6.73 4.17 6.64
N CYS A 28 -5.91 5.15 6.30
CA CYS A 28 -4.47 4.91 6.25
C CYS A 28 -3.93 4.68 7.66
N PRO A 29 -3.18 3.59 7.88
CA PRO A 29 -2.64 3.31 9.21
C PRO A 29 -1.55 4.28 9.63
N ASP A 30 -1.00 5.04 8.70
CA ASP A 30 0.05 6.00 9.01
C ASP A 30 -0.49 7.39 9.34
N CYS A 31 -1.32 7.95 8.45
CA CYS A 31 -1.85 9.29 8.65
C CYS A 31 -3.29 9.33 9.16
N GLY A 32 -4.00 8.22 9.12
CA GLY A 32 -5.37 8.13 9.59
C GLY A 32 -6.42 8.76 8.71
N LYS A 33 -6.07 9.19 7.51
CA LYS A 33 -7.01 9.77 6.57
C LYS A 33 -7.66 8.71 5.71
N LYS A 34 -8.86 8.98 5.26
CA LYS A 34 -9.64 8.02 4.46
C LYS A 34 -9.31 8.06 2.97
N ASN A 35 -8.24 8.70 2.58
CA ASN A 35 -7.84 8.83 1.18
C ASN A 35 -7.02 7.64 0.71
N ILE A 36 -7.63 6.46 0.77
CA ILE A 36 -6.96 5.22 0.38
C ILE A 36 -7.60 4.67 -0.88
N ARG A 37 -6.77 4.16 -1.78
CA ARG A 37 -7.21 3.54 -3.01
C ARG A 37 -6.31 2.35 -3.35
N PRO A 38 -6.78 1.43 -4.19
CA PRO A 38 -5.91 0.35 -4.65
C PRO A 38 -4.74 0.94 -5.45
N ALA A 39 -3.54 0.42 -5.20
CA ALA A 39 -2.36 0.89 -5.89
C ALA A 39 -2.42 0.50 -7.37
N ASN A 40 -1.91 1.37 -8.24
CA ASN A 40 -1.85 1.08 -9.66
C ASN A 40 -0.62 0.21 -9.98
N ALA A 41 -0.47 -0.16 -11.25
CA ALA A 41 0.64 -1.03 -11.66
C ALA A 41 2.00 -0.41 -11.37
N LYS A 42 2.12 0.89 -11.55
CA LYS A 42 3.36 1.61 -11.29
C LYS A 42 3.73 1.57 -9.82
N GLU A 43 2.75 1.80 -8.98
CA GLU A 43 2.97 1.77 -7.53
C GLU A 43 3.32 0.38 -7.04
N LYS A 44 2.70 -0.63 -7.61
CA LYS A 44 3.01 -2.01 -7.29
C LYS A 44 4.45 -2.35 -7.64
N ALA A 45 4.90 -1.90 -8.79
CA ALA A 45 6.28 -2.14 -9.23
C ALA A 45 7.28 -1.47 -8.29
N GLU A 46 6.99 -0.23 -7.90
CA GLU A 46 7.87 0.50 -6.97
C GLU A 46 7.92 -0.19 -5.62
N TYR A 47 6.77 -0.65 -5.15
CA TYR A 47 6.70 -1.34 -3.86
C TYR A 47 7.51 -2.63 -3.86
N GLU A 48 7.39 -3.42 -4.91
CA GLU A 48 8.14 -4.66 -5.03
C GLU A 48 9.63 -4.42 -5.12
N GLN A 49 10.03 -3.36 -5.81
CA GLN A 49 11.44 -2.99 -5.93
C GLN A 49 12.03 -2.63 -4.57
N ARG A 50 11.30 -1.84 -3.78
CA ARG A 50 11.73 -1.49 -2.44
C ARG A 50 11.84 -2.71 -1.54
N LYS A 51 10.90 -3.62 -1.70
CA LYS A 51 10.88 -4.85 -0.93
C LYS A 51 12.12 -5.69 -1.21
N LYS A 52 12.57 -5.72 -2.46
CA LYS A 52 13.77 -6.45 -2.84
C LYS A 52 15.03 -5.79 -2.28
N GLU A 53 15.08 -4.47 -2.26
CA GLU A 53 16.23 -3.74 -1.74
C GLU A 53 16.43 -3.94 -0.25
N PHE A 54 15.34 -4.09 0.48
CA PHE A 54 15.41 -4.33 1.91
C PHE A 54 15.57 -5.80 2.29
N HIS A 55 15.53 -6.66 1.32
CA HIS A 55 15.67 -8.08 1.55
C HIS A 55 17.13 -8.48 1.48
N ILE A 56 17.76 -8.50 2.61
CA ILE A 56 19.17 -8.89 2.73
C ILE A 56 19.28 -10.30 3.22
#